data_60e91b2971bc38166f1a87ef966d6edb
#
_entry.id   60e91b2971bc38166f1a87ef966d6edb
#
_cell.length_a   1.000
_cell.length_b   1.000
_cell.length_c   1.000
_cell.angle_alpha   90.00
_cell.angle_beta   90.00
_cell.angle_gamma   90.00
#
_symmetry.space_group_name_H-M   'P 1'
#
loop_
_entity.id
_entity.type
_entity.pdbx_description
1 polymer ?
#
loop_
_entity_poly.entity_id
_entity_poly.type
_entity_poly.pdbx_seq_one_letter_code
_entity_poly.pdbx_strand_id
1 'polypeptide(L)'
;MYKYRPVVLIILDGWGVAPKGPGNAITLAKTPVLDRLGKNYPVATLHASGTEVGLSFGEMGNSEVGHLNIGAGRVYYQTLPRIDNEIETGKFLNNPVFLQAMEHVKKNKSKLHIMGLIGGKVHSNEEHLFALLKIAKQNGLKNDVFIHAFLDGRDSIYNSGKYFTEKLQAQIKELKIGKIASLTGRYWAMDRDNQWDRTEKTYKMLTEGISERKNEDPLKAIDSSYAEKNYDEEFFPTLITEKDKPVGLIEENDAVIFFNFRPDRARQLTKAFVLPAFEKFPRKKINNLFFVTMTEYEKELPVEVAYKPVVLRNVLAEVVSKAGLKQLHVAETQKYAHITFFLNGTVEEPFPGEDRFIAVSPKVSSFDEVPEMAAKEITKKVLEAVEEEKYGFIAVNFANGDMVGHTGNLEATVKSAENIDECLGEIVDKVLLKNGALVITSDHGNAEEIFNLQTGGMDKEHSTNPVPIYIVSKDLMGQAGPGGDAPEGDLSLLSPVGMLADVAPTVLRLLGLPQPEEMNGRSLV
;
A
#
# COMPACT_ATOMS: atom_id res chain seq x y z
N MET A 1 31.31 7.40 18.66
CA MET A 1 32.03 6.28 18.02
C MET A 1 30.96 5.26 17.65
N TYR A 2 30.91 4.81 16.41
CA TYR A 2 29.93 3.81 15.97
C TYR A 2 30.22 2.49 16.70
N LYS A 3 29.16 1.77 17.11
CA LYS A 3 29.32 0.56 17.93
C LYS A 3 29.84 -0.63 17.10
N TYR A 4 29.24 -0.84 15.91
CA TYR A 4 29.63 -1.91 14.97
C TYR A 4 29.91 -1.38 13.58
N ARG A 5 30.85 -2.04 12.86
CA ARG A 5 31.20 -1.69 11.49
C ARG A 5 31.80 -2.89 10.75
N PRO A 6 31.17 -3.36 9.66
CA PRO A 6 29.87 -2.92 9.14
C PRO A 6 28.69 -3.40 9.99
N VAL A 7 27.52 -2.75 9.82
CA VAL A 7 26.21 -3.37 10.12
C VAL A 7 25.62 -3.83 8.82
N VAL A 8 25.21 -5.10 8.75
CA VAL A 8 24.62 -5.71 7.55
C VAL A 8 23.16 -6.02 7.82
N LEU A 9 22.26 -5.42 7.05
CA LEU A 9 20.84 -5.76 7.02
C LEU A 9 20.62 -6.75 5.89
N ILE A 10 20.12 -7.94 6.21
CA ILE A 10 19.76 -8.98 5.23
C ILE A 10 18.25 -9.18 5.26
N ILE A 11 17.61 -9.02 4.11
CA ILE A 11 16.19 -9.26 3.90
C ILE A 11 16.05 -10.54 3.10
N LEU A 12 15.48 -11.56 3.73
CA LEU A 12 15.12 -12.83 3.13
C LEU A 12 13.71 -12.69 2.56
N ASP A 13 13.59 -12.28 1.31
CA ASP A 13 12.33 -11.94 0.68
C ASP A 13 11.37 -13.14 0.66
N GLY A 14 10.14 -12.95 1.16
CA GLY A 14 9.13 -14.00 1.23
C GLY A 14 9.38 -15.08 2.29
N TRP A 15 10.12 -14.77 3.38
CA TRP A 15 10.47 -15.73 4.42
C TRP A 15 9.63 -15.53 5.69
N GLY A 16 8.46 -16.18 5.75
CA GLY A 16 7.56 -16.12 6.89
C GLY A 16 7.88 -17.17 7.98
N VAL A 17 7.17 -17.05 9.08
CA VAL A 17 7.24 -17.98 10.22
C VAL A 17 5.88 -18.63 10.43
N ALA A 18 5.82 -19.95 10.23
CA ALA A 18 4.63 -20.76 10.46
C ALA A 18 5.02 -22.12 11.10
N PRO A 19 4.07 -22.81 11.74
CA PRO A 19 4.32 -24.16 12.29
C PRO A 19 4.84 -25.15 11.25
N LYS A 20 5.57 -26.16 11.72
CA LYS A 20 6.03 -27.26 10.87
C LYS A 20 4.86 -27.93 10.16
N GLY A 21 4.97 -28.12 8.85
CA GLY A 21 3.91 -28.71 8.06
C GLY A 21 4.38 -29.14 6.66
N PRO A 22 3.56 -29.94 5.96
CA PRO A 22 3.95 -30.50 4.65
C PRO A 22 4.05 -29.44 3.55
N GLY A 23 3.49 -28.24 3.75
CA GLY A 23 3.56 -27.11 2.81
C GLY A 23 4.55 -26.02 3.22
N ASN A 24 5.26 -26.20 4.34
CA ASN A 24 6.22 -25.23 4.83
C ASN A 24 7.63 -25.57 4.34
N ALA A 25 8.04 -24.93 3.24
CA ALA A 25 9.34 -25.19 2.63
C ALA A 25 10.52 -24.84 3.57
N ILE A 26 10.36 -23.83 4.41
CA ILE A 26 11.40 -23.37 5.34
C ILE A 26 11.68 -24.44 6.40
N THR A 27 10.63 -25.02 7.00
CA THR A 27 10.78 -26.02 8.05
C THR A 27 11.13 -27.42 7.50
N LEU A 28 10.94 -27.66 6.20
CA LEU A 28 11.37 -28.87 5.49
C LEU A 28 12.82 -28.78 5.04
N ALA A 29 13.34 -27.58 4.83
CA ALA A 29 14.72 -27.33 4.43
C ALA A 29 15.70 -27.59 5.58
N LYS A 30 16.94 -27.96 5.23
CA LYS A 30 18.04 -28.04 6.19
C LYS A 30 18.71 -26.67 6.29
N THR A 31 18.47 -25.99 7.41
CA THR A 31 18.94 -24.62 7.66
C THR A 31 19.82 -24.54 8.93
N PRO A 32 20.97 -25.25 8.97
CA PRO A 32 21.81 -25.35 10.16
C PRO A 32 22.38 -24.00 10.62
N VAL A 33 22.53 -23.01 9.73
CA VAL A 33 23.00 -21.67 10.09
C VAL A 33 21.91 -20.92 10.84
N LEU A 34 20.70 -20.84 10.30
CA LEU A 34 19.57 -20.20 10.97
C LEU A 34 19.23 -20.91 12.29
N ASP A 35 19.29 -22.24 12.35
CA ASP A 35 19.14 -23.02 13.58
C ASP A 35 20.19 -22.64 14.64
N ARG A 36 21.45 -22.46 14.22
CA ARG A 36 22.54 -21.99 15.09
C ARG A 36 22.29 -20.57 15.57
N LEU A 37 21.84 -19.68 14.70
CA LEU A 37 21.56 -18.29 15.04
C LEU A 37 20.40 -18.21 16.03
N GLY A 38 19.31 -18.92 15.77
CA GLY A 38 18.13 -18.96 16.66
C GLY A 38 18.41 -19.44 18.07
N LYS A 39 19.41 -20.31 18.25
CA LYS A 39 19.81 -20.85 19.56
C LYS A 39 20.81 -19.96 20.31
N ASN A 40 21.56 -19.13 19.61
CA ASN A 40 22.72 -18.45 20.21
C ASN A 40 22.61 -16.92 20.23
N TYR A 41 21.64 -16.33 19.55
CA TYR A 41 21.52 -14.88 19.43
C TYR A 41 20.08 -14.42 19.68
N PRO A 42 19.86 -13.12 20.00
CA PRO A 42 18.52 -12.56 20.11
C PRO A 42 17.71 -12.78 18.84
N VAL A 43 16.56 -13.41 19.02
CA VAL A 43 15.58 -13.66 17.96
C VAL A 43 14.19 -13.24 18.37
N ALA A 44 13.34 -12.91 17.42
CA ALA A 44 11.94 -12.62 17.63
C ALA A 44 11.17 -12.82 16.31
N THR A 45 9.86 -12.59 16.38
CA THR A 45 9.01 -12.47 15.20
C THR A 45 8.40 -11.08 15.12
N LEU A 46 8.17 -10.60 13.89
CA LEU A 46 7.62 -9.29 13.58
C LEU A 46 6.33 -9.42 12.78
N HIS A 47 5.38 -8.54 13.01
CA HIS A 47 4.25 -8.35 12.10
C HIS A 47 4.73 -7.82 10.75
N ALA A 48 4.30 -8.49 9.66
CA ALA A 48 4.66 -8.15 8.28
C ALA A 48 3.43 -8.05 7.35
N SER A 49 2.21 -8.02 7.91
CA SER A 49 0.95 -7.98 7.18
C SER A 49 -0.08 -7.09 7.89
N GLY A 50 -1.18 -6.78 7.25
CA GLY A 50 -2.30 -6.06 7.84
C GLY A 50 -1.95 -4.65 8.33
N THR A 51 -2.67 -4.20 9.34
CA THR A 51 -2.62 -2.82 9.86
C THR A 51 -1.25 -2.44 10.45
N GLU A 52 -0.49 -3.41 10.93
CA GLU A 52 0.82 -3.24 11.54
C GLU A 52 1.89 -2.79 10.54
N VAL A 53 1.61 -2.98 9.24
CA VAL A 53 2.47 -2.50 8.14
C VAL A 53 1.79 -1.46 7.25
N GLY A 54 0.60 -0.98 7.66
CA GLY A 54 -0.14 0.07 6.94
C GLY A 54 -1.01 -0.45 5.77
N LEU A 55 -1.31 -1.74 5.76
CA LEU A 55 -2.28 -2.39 4.88
C LEU A 55 -3.66 -2.50 5.55
N SER A 56 -4.66 -2.98 4.83
CA SER A 56 -5.97 -3.26 5.41
C SER A 56 -5.90 -4.47 6.36
N PHE A 57 -6.82 -4.55 7.32
CA PHE A 57 -6.89 -5.70 8.23
C PHE A 57 -7.02 -7.02 7.45
N GLY A 58 -6.14 -7.98 7.76
CA GLY A 58 -6.11 -9.28 7.11
C GLY A 58 -5.54 -9.29 5.68
N GLU A 59 -5.03 -8.16 5.19
CA GLU A 59 -4.34 -8.08 3.90
C GLU A 59 -2.91 -8.61 4.03
N MET A 60 -2.50 -9.48 3.11
CA MET A 60 -1.17 -10.07 3.06
C MET A 60 -0.10 -9.01 2.83
N GLY A 61 1.08 -9.20 3.44
CA GLY A 61 2.26 -8.39 3.18
C GLY A 61 2.72 -8.48 1.72
N ASN A 62 3.57 -7.55 1.32
CA ASN A 62 4.21 -7.55 0.01
C ASN A 62 5.55 -6.83 0.06
N SER A 63 6.40 -7.07 -0.95
CA SER A 63 7.77 -6.56 -0.93
C SER A 63 7.85 -5.04 -0.95
N GLU A 64 6.94 -4.34 -1.64
CA GLU A 64 6.93 -2.86 -1.68
C GLU A 64 6.69 -2.28 -0.30
N VAL A 65 5.61 -2.72 0.36
CA VAL A 65 5.22 -2.26 1.70
C VAL A 65 6.25 -2.70 2.74
N GLY A 66 6.73 -3.93 2.65
CA GLY A 66 7.71 -4.47 3.59
C GLY A 66 9.02 -3.66 3.58
N HIS A 67 9.63 -3.49 2.42
CA HIS A 67 10.88 -2.72 2.30
C HIS A 67 10.69 -1.25 2.68
N LEU A 68 9.52 -0.67 2.34
CA LEU A 68 9.20 0.71 2.70
C LEU A 68 9.13 0.90 4.22
N ASN A 69 8.46 -0.01 4.95
CA ASN A 69 8.39 0.05 6.41
C ASN A 69 9.75 -0.19 7.07
N ILE A 70 10.52 -1.17 6.57
CA ILE A 70 11.88 -1.46 7.03
C ILE A 70 12.76 -0.22 6.88
N GLY A 71 12.76 0.43 5.71
CA GLY A 71 13.60 1.60 5.46
C GLY A 71 13.12 2.87 6.17
N ALA A 72 11.81 3.06 6.28
CA ALA A 72 11.22 4.25 6.89
C ALA A 72 11.29 4.26 8.42
N GLY A 73 11.43 3.11 9.08
CA GLY A 73 11.41 3.01 10.55
C GLY A 73 10.07 3.45 11.16
N ARG A 74 9.00 3.42 10.37
CA ARG A 74 7.63 3.78 10.76
C ARG A 74 6.62 3.07 9.89
N VAL A 75 5.41 2.87 10.40
CA VAL A 75 4.32 2.31 9.61
C VAL A 75 3.92 3.32 8.53
N TYR A 76 4.04 2.90 7.28
CA TYR A 76 3.58 3.67 6.12
C TYR A 76 2.24 3.15 5.65
N TYR A 77 1.18 3.85 6.04
CA TYR A 77 -0.16 3.50 5.61
C TYR A 77 -0.35 3.70 4.11
N GLN A 78 -0.78 2.66 3.42
CA GLN A 78 -1.29 2.77 2.05
C GLN A 78 -2.51 3.69 2.01
N THR A 79 -2.87 4.18 0.82
CA THR A 79 -3.87 5.24 0.68
C THR A 79 -5.21 4.90 1.35
N LEU A 80 -5.76 3.72 1.11
CA LEU A 80 -7.04 3.31 1.71
C LEU A 80 -6.96 3.18 3.23
N PRO A 81 -6.04 2.36 3.80
CA PRO A 81 -5.90 2.27 5.27
C PRO A 81 -5.57 3.60 5.95
N ARG A 82 -4.85 4.50 5.28
CA ARG A 82 -4.56 5.83 5.80
C ARG A 82 -5.84 6.65 5.98
N ILE A 83 -6.70 6.65 4.98
CA ILE A 83 -7.97 7.38 5.03
C ILE A 83 -8.91 6.75 6.06
N ASP A 84 -9.01 5.41 6.07
CA ASP A 84 -9.83 4.68 7.03
C ASP A 84 -9.39 4.95 8.48
N ASN A 85 -8.09 4.90 8.78
CA ASN A 85 -7.55 5.25 10.10
C ASN A 85 -7.84 6.71 10.49
N GLU A 86 -7.77 7.66 9.54
CA GLU A 86 -8.13 9.05 9.83
C GLU A 86 -9.64 9.23 10.09
N ILE A 87 -10.49 8.40 9.50
CA ILE A 87 -11.93 8.38 9.81
C ILE A 87 -12.16 7.83 11.23
N GLU A 88 -11.53 6.71 11.58
CA GLU A 88 -11.64 6.08 12.91
C GLU A 88 -11.13 7.01 14.02
N THR A 89 -9.99 7.68 13.79
CA THR A 89 -9.40 8.61 14.76
C THR A 89 -10.05 10.00 14.76
N GLY A 90 -11.00 10.26 13.88
CA GLY A 90 -11.68 11.56 13.73
C GLY A 90 -10.85 12.66 13.04
N LYS A 91 -9.62 12.38 12.62
CA LYS A 91 -8.74 13.33 11.90
C LYS A 91 -9.32 13.73 10.55
N PHE A 92 -9.98 12.79 9.85
CA PHE A 92 -10.66 13.03 8.59
C PHE A 92 -11.65 14.22 8.66
N LEU A 93 -12.36 14.37 9.77
CA LEU A 93 -13.33 15.43 9.98
C LEU A 93 -12.72 16.83 10.04
N ASN A 94 -11.41 16.90 10.29
CA ASN A 94 -10.63 18.14 10.38
C ASN A 94 -9.69 18.34 9.18
N ASN A 95 -9.84 17.57 8.11
CA ASN A 95 -9.00 17.75 6.92
C ASN A 95 -9.22 19.16 6.34
N PRO A 96 -8.15 19.98 6.22
CA PRO A 96 -8.28 21.39 5.86
C PRO A 96 -8.86 21.60 4.47
N VAL A 97 -8.62 20.67 3.53
CA VAL A 97 -9.13 20.81 2.15
C VAL A 97 -10.63 20.59 2.09
N PHE A 98 -11.18 19.63 2.85
CA PHE A 98 -12.62 19.45 2.94
C PHE A 98 -13.28 20.64 3.63
N LEU A 99 -12.66 21.19 4.70
CA LEU A 99 -13.18 22.37 5.37
C LEU A 99 -13.20 23.60 4.45
N GLN A 100 -12.16 23.78 3.63
CA GLN A 100 -12.13 24.85 2.61
C GLN A 100 -13.27 24.70 1.59
N ALA A 101 -13.60 23.46 1.17
CA ALA A 101 -14.76 23.24 0.29
C ALA A 101 -16.07 23.67 0.96
N MET A 102 -16.26 23.35 2.26
CA MET A 102 -17.44 23.78 3.02
C MET A 102 -17.52 25.31 3.15
N GLU A 103 -16.38 25.97 3.41
CA GLU A 103 -16.30 27.43 3.48
C GLU A 103 -16.61 28.08 2.14
N HIS A 104 -16.09 27.52 1.03
CA HIS A 104 -16.37 28.00 -0.32
C HIS A 104 -17.88 27.99 -0.60
N VAL A 105 -18.56 26.88 -0.31
CA VAL A 105 -20.03 26.75 -0.47
C VAL A 105 -20.77 27.78 0.37
N LYS A 106 -20.42 27.93 1.64
CA LYS A 106 -21.08 28.93 2.52
C LYS A 106 -20.88 30.36 2.06
N LYS A 107 -19.65 30.72 1.66
CA LYS A 107 -19.30 32.05 1.18
C LYS A 107 -20.06 32.41 -0.08
N ASN A 108 -20.18 31.49 -1.02
CA ASN A 108 -20.81 31.71 -2.31
C ASN A 108 -22.34 31.44 -2.28
N LYS A 109 -22.87 30.89 -1.19
CA LYS A 109 -24.27 30.42 -1.07
C LYS A 109 -24.62 29.44 -2.20
N SER A 110 -23.70 28.53 -2.47
CA SER A 110 -23.72 27.57 -3.58
C SER A 110 -23.92 26.13 -3.07
N LYS A 111 -23.60 25.13 -3.87
CA LYS A 111 -23.88 23.74 -3.59
C LYS A 111 -22.57 22.95 -3.39
N LEU A 112 -22.66 21.89 -2.58
CA LEU A 112 -21.64 20.86 -2.46
C LEU A 112 -22.07 19.64 -3.27
N HIS A 113 -21.23 19.19 -4.18
CA HIS A 113 -21.38 17.96 -4.93
C HIS A 113 -20.34 16.94 -4.49
N ILE A 114 -20.78 15.74 -4.10
CA ILE A 114 -19.90 14.64 -3.74
C ILE A 114 -20.10 13.56 -4.80
N MET A 115 -19.03 13.22 -5.54
CA MET A 115 -19.13 12.23 -6.61
C MET A 115 -18.08 11.13 -6.46
N GLY A 116 -18.43 9.93 -6.89
CA GLY A 116 -17.53 8.80 -6.89
C GLY A 116 -18.23 7.45 -6.87
N LEU A 117 -17.41 6.40 -6.88
CA LEU A 117 -17.88 5.02 -6.94
C LEU A 117 -18.45 4.58 -5.59
N ILE A 118 -19.63 4.00 -5.61
CA ILE A 118 -20.22 3.29 -4.46
C ILE A 118 -20.17 1.78 -4.73
N GLY A 119 -19.74 1.02 -3.72
CA GLY A 119 -19.45 -0.40 -3.87
C GLY A 119 -18.00 -0.68 -4.23
N GLY A 120 -17.52 -1.84 -3.82
CA GLY A 120 -16.11 -2.22 -3.95
C GLY A 120 -15.16 -1.37 -3.09
N LYS A 121 -13.90 -1.83 -2.95
CA LYS A 121 -12.86 -1.12 -2.18
C LYS A 121 -11.57 -0.90 -2.99
N VAL A 122 -11.65 -1.03 -4.32
CA VAL A 122 -10.49 -0.89 -5.21
C VAL A 122 -10.25 0.57 -5.61
N HIS A 123 -11.31 1.34 -5.88
CA HIS A 123 -11.21 2.72 -6.33
C HIS A 123 -11.68 3.75 -5.31
N SER A 124 -12.59 3.34 -4.44
CA SER A 124 -13.23 4.19 -3.43
C SER A 124 -13.70 3.33 -2.26
N ASN A 125 -14.20 3.99 -1.22
CA ASN A 125 -14.88 3.33 -0.11
C ASN A 125 -16.09 4.19 0.25
N GLU A 126 -17.29 3.59 0.35
CA GLU A 126 -18.51 4.32 0.71
C GLU A 126 -18.46 4.95 2.11
N GLU A 127 -17.65 4.40 3.03
CA GLU A 127 -17.44 5.00 4.35
C GLU A 127 -16.80 6.41 4.25
N HIS A 128 -15.99 6.64 3.20
CA HIS A 128 -15.43 7.97 2.92
C HIS A 128 -16.55 8.96 2.52
N LEU A 129 -17.51 8.52 1.70
CA LEU A 129 -18.69 9.33 1.36
C LEU A 129 -19.51 9.66 2.62
N PHE A 130 -19.73 8.67 3.50
CA PHE A 130 -20.48 8.88 4.73
C PHE A 130 -19.76 9.84 5.69
N ALA A 131 -18.44 9.76 5.77
CA ALA A 131 -17.62 10.71 6.52
C ALA A 131 -17.71 12.14 5.94
N LEU A 132 -17.71 12.29 4.61
CA LEU A 132 -17.90 13.59 3.94
C LEU A 132 -19.29 14.19 4.23
N LEU A 133 -20.34 13.39 4.26
CA LEU A 133 -21.67 13.82 4.67
C LEU A 133 -21.70 14.30 6.14
N LYS A 134 -20.96 13.62 7.03
CA LYS A 134 -20.80 14.05 8.43
C LYS A 134 -20.10 15.42 8.52
N ILE A 135 -19.02 15.63 7.75
CA ILE A 135 -18.35 16.95 7.67
C ILE A 135 -19.32 18.03 7.20
N ALA A 136 -20.05 17.79 6.12
CA ALA A 136 -21.00 18.74 5.58
C ALA A 136 -22.07 19.13 6.62
N LYS A 137 -22.61 18.15 7.35
CA LYS A 137 -23.57 18.37 8.44
C LYS A 137 -22.98 19.18 9.58
N GLN A 138 -21.78 18.83 10.06
CA GLN A 138 -21.10 19.53 11.15
C GLN A 138 -20.77 20.99 10.78
N ASN A 139 -20.52 21.25 9.51
CA ASN A 139 -20.29 22.61 8.99
C ASN A 139 -21.58 23.38 8.67
N GLY A 140 -22.76 22.86 8.99
CA GLY A 140 -24.03 23.55 8.90
C GLY A 140 -24.66 23.58 7.52
N LEU A 141 -24.15 22.80 6.54
CA LEU A 141 -24.83 22.60 5.26
C LEU A 141 -26.13 21.79 5.50
N LYS A 142 -27.17 22.06 4.75
CA LYS A 142 -28.49 21.42 4.95
C LYS A 142 -29.06 20.84 3.65
N ASN A 143 -29.52 21.69 2.75
CA ASN A 143 -30.23 21.30 1.53
C ASN A 143 -29.35 21.38 0.27
N ASP A 144 -28.11 21.83 0.43
CA ASP A 144 -27.23 22.19 -0.68
C ASP A 144 -26.14 21.13 -0.88
N VAL A 145 -26.42 19.86 -0.51
CA VAL A 145 -25.50 18.73 -0.67
C VAL A 145 -26.09 17.70 -1.61
N PHE A 146 -25.40 17.43 -2.71
CA PHE A 146 -25.83 16.53 -3.77
C PHE A 146 -24.83 15.43 -4.00
N ILE A 147 -25.30 14.21 -4.25
CA ILE A 147 -24.49 13.02 -4.43
C ILE A 147 -24.66 12.51 -5.85
N HIS A 148 -23.56 12.31 -6.55
CA HIS A 148 -23.49 11.70 -7.86
C HIS A 148 -22.81 10.34 -7.69
N ALA A 149 -23.62 9.29 -7.57
CA ALA A 149 -23.11 7.97 -7.26
C ALA A 149 -22.78 7.19 -8.53
N PHE A 150 -21.57 6.64 -8.58
CA PHE A 150 -21.17 5.74 -9.66
C PHE A 150 -21.31 4.29 -9.20
N LEU A 151 -21.93 3.45 -10.04
CA LEU A 151 -22.15 2.03 -9.78
C LEU A 151 -20.96 1.22 -10.29
N ASP A 152 -20.60 0.15 -9.58
CA ASP A 152 -19.39 -0.62 -9.83
C ASP A 152 -19.60 -1.80 -10.78
N GLY A 153 -20.10 -2.92 -10.30
CA GLY A 153 -20.37 -4.13 -11.08
C GLY A 153 -19.16 -4.87 -11.63
N ARG A 154 -17.93 -4.43 -11.30
CA ARG A 154 -16.67 -5.01 -11.74
C ARG A 154 -15.77 -5.47 -10.59
N ASP A 155 -15.55 -4.61 -9.60
CA ASP A 155 -14.82 -4.92 -8.38
C ASP A 155 -15.80 -5.30 -7.25
N SER A 156 -17.09 -5.36 -7.56
CA SER A 156 -18.19 -5.86 -6.76
C SER A 156 -19.13 -6.74 -7.61
N ILE A 157 -20.12 -7.36 -6.96
CA ILE A 157 -21.12 -8.19 -7.68
C ILE A 157 -21.84 -7.31 -8.71
N TYR A 158 -22.01 -7.82 -9.92
CA TYR A 158 -22.48 -7.12 -11.11
C TYR A 158 -23.84 -6.40 -10.97
N ASN A 159 -24.64 -6.74 -9.97
CA ASN A 159 -25.97 -6.17 -9.68
C ASN A 159 -26.13 -5.74 -8.22
N SER A 160 -25.04 -5.36 -7.57
CA SER A 160 -25.03 -4.93 -6.15
C SER A 160 -25.36 -3.44 -5.97
N GLY A 161 -25.46 -2.66 -7.04
CA GLY A 161 -25.70 -1.22 -7.01
C GLY A 161 -26.98 -0.83 -6.27
N LYS A 162 -28.02 -1.68 -6.33
CA LYS A 162 -29.24 -1.49 -5.55
C LYS A 162 -28.97 -1.49 -4.05
N TYR A 163 -28.25 -2.52 -3.57
CA TYR A 163 -27.86 -2.64 -2.15
C TYR A 163 -27.06 -1.42 -1.67
N PHE A 164 -26.05 -0.99 -2.43
CA PHE A 164 -25.25 0.17 -2.05
C PHE A 164 -26.04 1.48 -2.09
N THR A 165 -26.98 1.62 -3.03
CA THR A 165 -27.88 2.79 -3.10
C THR A 165 -28.86 2.80 -1.94
N GLU A 166 -29.41 1.66 -1.51
CA GLU A 166 -30.25 1.54 -0.32
C GLU A 166 -29.47 1.94 0.95
N LYS A 167 -28.24 1.45 1.09
CA LYS A 167 -27.34 1.83 2.20
C LYS A 167 -27.07 3.33 2.21
N LEU A 168 -26.79 3.93 1.06
CA LEU A 168 -26.60 5.37 0.92
C LEU A 168 -27.86 6.15 1.32
N GLN A 169 -29.04 5.73 0.86
CA GLN A 169 -30.31 6.38 1.24
C GLN A 169 -30.58 6.28 2.76
N ALA A 170 -30.24 5.14 3.38
CA ALA A 170 -30.35 4.98 4.84
C ALA A 170 -29.44 5.97 5.58
N GLN A 171 -28.19 6.17 5.13
CA GLN A 171 -27.26 7.14 5.71
C GLN A 171 -27.73 8.60 5.51
N ILE A 172 -28.23 8.94 4.34
CA ILE A 172 -28.82 10.26 4.06
C ILE A 172 -29.98 10.53 5.02
N LYS A 173 -30.85 9.55 5.24
CA LYS A 173 -32.01 9.65 6.15
C LYS A 173 -31.58 9.81 7.61
N GLU A 174 -30.60 9.04 8.06
CA GLU A 174 -30.03 9.10 9.42
C GLU A 174 -29.36 10.45 9.68
N LEU A 175 -28.50 10.87 8.77
CA LEU A 175 -27.77 12.13 8.89
C LEU A 175 -28.64 13.36 8.61
N LYS A 176 -29.77 13.18 7.93
CA LYS A 176 -30.69 14.24 7.47
C LYS A 176 -29.99 15.27 6.59
N ILE A 177 -29.08 14.81 5.72
CA ILE A 177 -28.32 15.65 4.80
C ILE A 177 -28.01 14.89 3.52
N GLY A 178 -28.01 15.60 2.39
CA GLY A 178 -27.70 15.06 1.08
C GLY A 178 -28.93 14.60 0.30
N LYS A 179 -28.81 14.62 -1.02
CA LYS A 179 -29.75 14.06 -1.98
C LYS A 179 -28.98 13.37 -3.10
N ILE A 180 -29.42 12.19 -3.52
CA ILE A 180 -28.88 11.55 -4.73
C ILE A 180 -29.39 12.33 -5.93
N ALA A 181 -28.48 12.91 -6.72
CA ALA A 181 -28.79 13.75 -7.88
C ALA A 181 -28.60 13.01 -9.20
N SER A 182 -27.73 11.98 -9.23
CA SER A 182 -27.55 11.13 -10.41
C SER A 182 -26.97 9.76 -10.06
N LEU A 183 -27.22 8.79 -10.93
CA LEU A 183 -26.59 7.46 -10.94
C LEU A 183 -25.93 7.24 -12.29
N THR A 184 -24.75 6.60 -12.30
CA THR A 184 -23.99 6.34 -13.54
C THR A 184 -23.11 5.12 -13.35
N GLY A 185 -23.10 4.17 -14.28
CA GLY A 185 -22.16 3.06 -14.27
C GLY A 185 -20.72 3.53 -14.50
N ARG A 186 -19.77 2.82 -13.91
CA ARG A 186 -18.33 3.16 -14.02
C ARG A 186 -17.81 3.15 -15.45
N TYR A 187 -18.44 2.41 -16.35
CA TYR A 187 -18.12 2.40 -17.78
C TYR A 187 -18.19 3.79 -18.40
N TRP A 188 -19.14 4.62 -17.96
CA TRP A 188 -19.34 6.00 -18.43
C TRP A 188 -18.57 7.03 -17.64
N ALA A 189 -18.61 6.93 -16.29
CA ALA A 189 -18.05 7.95 -15.40
C ALA A 189 -16.57 7.76 -15.13
N MET A 190 -16.03 6.56 -15.34
CA MET A 190 -14.69 6.18 -14.90
C MET A 190 -13.88 5.52 -16.04
N ASP A 191 -14.08 6.01 -17.26
CA ASP A 191 -13.24 5.62 -18.40
C ASP A 191 -11.79 6.10 -18.19
N ARG A 192 -10.82 5.26 -18.58
CA ARG A 192 -9.38 5.57 -18.55
C ARG A 192 -8.67 5.36 -19.90
N ASP A 193 -9.43 4.92 -20.91
CA ASP A 193 -8.93 4.51 -22.21
C ASP A 193 -9.14 5.59 -23.28
N ASN A 194 -9.39 6.84 -22.84
CA ASN A 194 -9.65 8.01 -23.69
C ASN A 194 -10.88 7.87 -24.60
N GLN A 195 -11.89 7.11 -24.16
CA GLN A 195 -13.19 7.07 -24.79
C GLN A 195 -14.01 8.29 -24.31
N TRP A 196 -13.72 9.44 -24.92
CA TRP A 196 -14.24 10.73 -24.46
C TRP A 196 -15.74 10.90 -24.65
N ASP A 197 -16.36 10.16 -25.56
CA ASP A 197 -17.81 10.08 -25.74
C ASP A 197 -18.53 9.56 -24.49
N ARG A 198 -17.92 8.64 -23.76
CA ARG A 198 -18.43 8.14 -22.47
C ARG A 198 -18.37 9.23 -21.39
N THR A 199 -17.21 9.87 -21.28
CA THR A 199 -17.00 10.97 -20.32
C THR A 199 -17.92 12.15 -20.63
N GLU A 200 -18.13 12.48 -21.90
CA GLU A 200 -19.01 13.56 -22.35
C GLU A 200 -20.45 13.35 -21.86
N LYS A 201 -21.01 12.15 -22.01
CA LYS A 201 -22.37 11.83 -21.55
C LYS A 201 -22.51 12.08 -20.05
N THR A 202 -21.54 11.59 -19.26
CA THR A 202 -21.53 11.82 -17.81
C THR A 202 -21.40 13.30 -17.48
N TYR A 203 -20.45 14.00 -18.11
CA TYR A 203 -20.22 15.43 -17.88
C TYR A 203 -21.48 16.26 -18.16
N LYS A 204 -22.12 16.07 -19.34
CA LYS A 204 -23.33 16.80 -19.73
C LYS A 204 -24.51 16.49 -18.80
N MET A 205 -24.64 15.26 -18.34
CA MET A 205 -25.66 14.93 -17.33
C MET A 205 -25.44 15.72 -16.03
N LEU A 206 -24.19 15.78 -15.54
CA LEU A 206 -23.83 16.42 -14.28
C LEU A 206 -23.97 17.95 -14.34
N THR A 207 -23.73 18.57 -15.49
CA THR A 207 -23.59 20.04 -15.62
C THR A 207 -24.74 20.71 -16.38
N GLU A 208 -25.35 19.99 -17.34
CA GLU A 208 -26.36 20.55 -18.25
C GLU A 208 -27.73 19.86 -18.07
N GLY A 209 -27.79 18.80 -17.28
CA GLY A 209 -29.03 18.01 -17.09
C GLY A 209 -29.42 17.23 -18.34
N ILE A 210 -28.48 17.03 -19.28
CA ILE A 210 -28.71 16.27 -20.52
C ILE A 210 -28.46 14.81 -20.24
N SER A 211 -29.54 14.02 -20.23
CA SER A 211 -29.50 12.58 -20.09
C SER A 211 -30.68 11.94 -20.81
N GLU A 212 -30.43 10.80 -21.43
CA GLU A 212 -31.45 9.95 -22.07
C GLU A 212 -32.35 9.24 -21.03
N ARG A 213 -31.86 9.10 -19.80
CA ARG A 213 -32.55 8.41 -18.70
C ARG A 213 -32.81 9.39 -17.55
N LYS A 214 -34.04 9.44 -17.09
CA LYS A 214 -34.48 10.25 -15.93
C LYS A 214 -35.41 9.42 -15.05
N ASN A 215 -35.33 9.64 -13.76
CA ASN A 215 -36.23 9.01 -12.79
C ASN A 215 -36.36 9.90 -11.54
N GLU A 216 -37.48 9.81 -10.83
CA GLU A 216 -37.65 10.51 -9.56
C GLU A 216 -37.13 9.70 -8.36
N ASP A 217 -36.94 8.39 -8.54
CA ASP A 217 -36.50 7.47 -7.50
C ASP A 217 -35.26 6.70 -7.95
N PRO A 218 -34.12 6.83 -7.24
CA PRO A 218 -32.88 6.12 -7.57
C PRO A 218 -33.02 4.60 -7.63
N LEU A 219 -33.80 3.99 -6.72
CA LEU A 219 -33.97 2.53 -6.69
C LEU A 219 -34.83 2.04 -7.86
N LYS A 220 -35.88 2.79 -8.21
CA LYS A 220 -36.69 2.48 -9.40
C LYS A 220 -35.88 2.61 -10.69
N ALA A 221 -34.95 3.57 -10.75
CA ALA A 221 -34.05 3.70 -11.88
C ALA A 221 -33.19 2.42 -12.05
N ILE A 222 -32.65 1.89 -10.94
CA ILE A 222 -31.85 0.66 -10.94
C ILE A 222 -32.72 -0.56 -11.31
N ASP A 223 -33.92 -0.69 -10.71
CA ASP A 223 -34.84 -1.82 -11.00
C ASP A 223 -35.24 -1.82 -12.48
N SER A 224 -35.52 -0.66 -13.07
CA SER A 224 -35.82 -0.56 -14.50
C SER A 224 -34.67 -0.97 -15.39
N SER A 225 -33.45 -0.57 -15.04
CA SER A 225 -32.24 -0.93 -15.78
C SER A 225 -31.95 -2.43 -15.70
N TYR A 226 -32.11 -3.04 -14.52
CA TYR A 226 -31.92 -4.50 -14.35
C TYR A 226 -32.98 -5.32 -15.11
N ALA A 227 -34.19 -4.82 -15.19
CA ALA A 227 -35.23 -5.43 -16.01
C ALA A 227 -34.87 -5.45 -17.51
N GLU A 228 -34.10 -4.44 -17.97
CA GLU A 228 -33.55 -4.36 -19.32
C GLU A 228 -32.22 -5.15 -19.47
N LYS A 229 -31.76 -5.87 -18.43
CA LYS A 229 -30.48 -6.59 -18.36
C LYS A 229 -29.26 -5.68 -18.51
N ASN A 230 -29.39 -4.41 -18.20
CA ASN A 230 -28.30 -3.44 -18.11
C ASN A 230 -27.92 -3.26 -16.63
N TYR A 231 -26.74 -3.78 -16.26
CA TYR A 231 -26.30 -3.88 -14.88
C TYR A 231 -25.36 -2.73 -14.50
N ASP A 232 -24.79 -2.81 -13.30
CA ASP A 232 -24.07 -1.72 -12.63
C ASP A 232 -22.95 -1.09 -13.47
N GLU A 233 -22.08 -1.92 -14.08
CA GLU A 233 -20.92 -1.42 -14.81
C GLU A 233 -21.30 -0.51 -15.97
N GLU A 234 -22.27 -0.92 -16.78
CA GLU A 234 -22.77 -0.20 -17.95
C GLU A 234 -24.04 0.63 -17.68
N PHE A 235 -24.45 0.76 -16.42
CA PHE A 235 -25.64 1.51 -16.05
C PHE A 235 -25.62 2.91 -16.69
N PHE A 236 -26.63 3.20 -17.53
CA PHE A 236 -26.66 4.46 -18.28
C PHE A 236 -26.69 5.67 -17.34
N PRO A 237 -25.99 6.78 -17.70
CA PRO A 237 -26.08 8.02 -16.97
C PRO A 237 -27.53 8.41 -16.76
N THR A 238 -28.01 8.41 -15.53
CA THR A 238 -29.40 8.62 -15.17
C THR A 238 -29.52 9.79 -14.22
N LEU A 239 -30.27 10.82 -14.65
CA LEU A 239 -30.53 12.01 -13.86
C LEU A 239 -31.70 11.76 -12.89
N ILE A 240 -31.52 12.13 -11.62
CA ILE A 240 -32.61 12.11 -10.66
C ILE A 240 -33.32 13.47 -10.67
N THR A 241 -34.65 13.41 -10.73
CA THR A 241 -35.49 14.61 -10.88
C THR A 241 -36.51 14.71 -9.74
N GLU A 242 -36.92 15.94 -9.41
CA GLU A 242 -38.08 16.24 -8.59
C GLU A 242 -39.01 17.10 -9.42
N LYS A 243 -40.23 16.62 -9.73
CA LYS A 243 -41.21 17.36 -10.56
C LYS A 243 -40.59 17.77 -11.91
N ASP A 244 -39.99 16.81 -12.60
CA ASP A 244 -39.28 16.95 -13.90
C ASP A 244 -38.05 17.89 -13.90
N LYS A 245 -37.63 18.42 -12.76
CA LYS A 245 -36.42 19.24 -12.65
C LYS A 245 -35.27 18.44 -12.06
N PRO A 246 -34.02 18.62 -12.56
CA PRO A 246 -32.86 18.01 -11.94
C PRO A 246 -32.77 18.33 -10.45
N VAL A 247 -32.49 17.31 -9.64
CA VAL A 247 -32.32 17.46 -8.19
C VAL A 247 -31.11 18.35 -7.86
N GLY A 248 -30.02 18.20 -8.60
CA GLY A 248 -28.83 19.03 -8.41
C GLY A 248 -27.89 18.94 -9.61
N LEU A 249 -27.66 20.07 -10.26
CA LEU A 249 -26.63 20.23 -11.30
C LEU A 249 -25.42 20.96 -10.72
N ILE A 250 -24.25 20.63 -11.24
CA ILE A 250 -22.99 21.32 -10.91
C ILE A 250 -22.95 22.63 -11.69
N GLU A 251 -22.90 23.75 -10.97
CA GLU A 251 -22.98 25.10 -11.52
C GLU A 251 -21.79 25.97 -11.07
N GLU A 252 -21.75 27.20 -11.55
CA GLU A 252 -20.71 28.16 -11.16
C GLU A 252 -20.72 28.41 -9.64
N ASN A 253 -19.56 28.57 -9.06
CA ASN A 253 -19.31 28.77 -7.64
C ASN A 253 -19.57 27.53 -6.75
N ASP A 254 -19.95 26.39 -7.30
CA ASP A 254 -20.14 25.18 -6.52
C ASP A 254 -18.80 24.56 -6.05
N ALA A 255 -18.88 23.65 -5.11
CA ALA A 255 -17.76 22.80 -4.73
C ALA A 255 -18.04 21.35 -5.14
N VAL A 256 -17.02 20.67 -5.65
CA VAL A 256 -17.05 19.24 -5.99
C VAL A 256 -16.00 18.50 -5.18
N ILE A 257 -16.38 17.41 -4.54
CA ILE A 257 -15.43 16.45 -3.93
C ILE A 257 -15.57 15.13 -4.66
N PHE A 258 -14.50 14.74 -5.37
CA PHE A 258 -14.40 13.43 -6.02
C PHE A 258 -13.69 12.46 -5.05
N PHE A 259 -14.45 11.58 -4.39
CA PHE A 259 -13.94 10.79 -3.27
C PHE A 259 -13.24 9.48 -3.66
N ASN A 260 -13.04 9.19 -4.92
CA ASN A 260 -12.19 8.07 -5.33
C ASN A 260 -10.75 8.30 -4.88
N PHE A 261 -10.16 7.33 -4.17
CA PHE A 261 -8.75 7.43 -3.74
C PHE A 261 -7.77 6.88 -4.79
N ARG A 262 -8.21 5.99 -5.68
CA ARG A 262 -7.38 5.48 -6.79
C ARG A 262 -7.53 6.38 -8.02
N PRO A 263 -6.42 6.93 -8.55
CA PRO A 263 -6.46 8.03 -9.51
C PRO A 263 -6.78 7.61 -10.95
N ASP A 264 -6.41 6.40 -11.39
CA ASP A 264 -6.37 6.01 -12.79
C ASP A 264 -7.69 6.23 -13.55
N ARG A 265 -8.83 5.90 -12.94
CA ARG A 265 -10.16 6.03 -13.55
C ARG A 265 -10.90 7.33 -13.20
N ALA A 266 -10.42 8.09 -12.21
CA ALA A 266 -11.00 9.38 -11.86
C ALA A 266 -10.42 10.56 -12.68
N ARG A 267 -9.23 10.36 -13.25
CA ARG A 267 -8.44 11.38 -13.94
C ARG A 267 -9.17 12.01 -15.13
N GLN A 268 -9.78 11.18 -15.97
CA GLN A 268 -10.36 11.64 -17.25
C GLN A 268 -11.57 12.56 -17.03
N LEU A 269 -12.50 12.19 -16.15
CA LEU A 269 -13.64 13.04 -15.79
C LEU A 269 -13.19 14.32 -15.07
N THR A 270 -12.19 14.23 -14.19
CA THR A 270 -11.60 15.41 -13.53
C THR A 270 -11.05 16.40 -14.55
N LYS A 271 -10.27 15.94 -15.55
CA LYS A 271 -9.77 16.79 -16.63
C LYS A 271 -10.87 17.53 -17.36
N ALA A 272 -12.02 16.87 -17.59
CA ALA A 272 -13.16 17.52 -18.23
C ALA A 272 -13.74 18.65 -17.40
N PHE A 273 -13.65 18.60 -16.06
CA PHE A 273 -14.10 19.70 -15.19
C PHE A 273 -13.09 20.85 -15.11
N VAL A 274 -11.79 20.52 -14.94
CA VAL A 274 -10.83 21.50 -14.41
C VAL A 274 -9.87 22.09 -15.42
N LEU A 275 -9.58 21.41 -16.52
CA LEU A 275 -8.59 21.91 -17.48
C LEU A 275 -9.12 23.14 -18.22
N PRO A 276 -8.41 24.30 -18.18
CA PRO A 276 -8.83 25.51 -18.89
C PRO A 276 -8.93 25.30 -20.41
N ALA A 277 -7.97 24.62 -21.01
CA ALA A 277 -7.87 24.35 -22.44
C ALA A 277 -8.26 22.90 -22.78
N PHE A 278 -9.45 22.47 -22.32
CA PHE A 278 -9.97 21.14 -22.63
C PHE A 278 -10.65 21.11 -24.00
N GLU A 279 -10.20 20.25 -24.90
CA GLU A 279 -10.63 20.19 -26.30
C GLU A 279 -11.21 18.84 -26.74
N LYS A 280 -11.39 17.88 -25.81
CA LYS A 280 -11.80 16.51 -26.17
C LYS A 280 -13.27 16.39 -26.59
N PHE A 281 -14.13 17.29 -26.08
CA PHE A 281 -15.51 17.47 -26.50
C PHE A 281 -16.00 18.88 -26.15
N PRO A 282 -17.02 19.43 -26.86
CA PRO A 282 -17.63 20.70 -26.52
C PRO A 282 -18.29 20.64 -25.14
N ARG A 283 -17.95 21.57 -24.26
CA ARG A 283 -18.52 21.63 -22.90
C ARG A 283 -18.80 23.04 -22.44
N LYS A 284 -19.78 23.19 -21.59
CA LYS A 284 -19.93 24.42 -20.79
C LYS A 284 -18.86 24.42 -19.70
N LYS A 285 -17.94 25.39 -19.76
CA LYS A 285 -16.95 25.57 -18.68
C LYS A 285 -17.66 26.09 -17.44
N ILE A 286 -17.38 25.48 -16.28
CA ILE A 286 -17.88 25.93 -14.98
C ILE A 286 -16.84 26.89 -14.37
N ASN A 287 -17.24 28.14 -14.14
CA ASN A 287 -16.33 29.14 -13.56
C ASN A 287 -16.36 29.06 -12.03
N ASN A 288 -15.23 29.40 -11.39
CA ASN A 288 -15.07 29.42 -9.95
C ASN A 288 -15.52 28.12 -9.24
N LEU A 289 -15.30 26.97 -9.90
CA LEU A 289 -15.56 25.65 -9.32
C LEU A 289 -14.44 25.29 -8.34
N PHE A 290 -14.80 25.02 -7.08
CA PHE A 290 -13.84 24.51 -6.10
C PHE A 290 -13.80 22.99 -6.19
N PHE A 291 -12.78 22.45 -6.87
CA PHE A 291 -12.69 21.03 -7.16
C PHE A 291 -11.68 20.34 -6.25
N VAL A 292 -12.13 19.35 -5.49
CA VAL A 292 -11.32 18.54 -4.58
C VAL A 292 -11.21 17.13 -5.11
N THR A 293 -9.99 16.60 -5.14
CA THR A 293 -9.72 15.18 -5.37
C THR A 293 -9.26 14.53 -4.07
N MET A 294 -9.65 13.27 -3.85
CA MET A 294 -9.23 12.53 -2.64
C MET A 294 -7.71 12.41 -2.58
N THR A 295 -7.08 12.04 -3.68
CA THR A 295 -5.63 11.91 -3.85
C THR A 295 -5.16 12.72 -5.04
N GLU A 296 -3.85 12.83 -5.26
CA GLU A 296 -3.29 13.44 -6.47
C GLU A 296 -3.58 12.54 -7.69
N TYR A 297 -4.54 12.93 -8.54
CA TYR A 297 -4.89 12.14 -9.73
C TYR A 297 -3.88 12.29 -10.87
N GLU A 298 -3.29 13.46 -11.01
CA GLU A 298 -2.20 13.77 -11.92
C GLU A 298 -1.51 15.06 -11.44
N LYS A 299 -0.20 15.14 -11.60
CA LYS A 299 0.56 16.34 -11.28
C LYS A 299 0.04 17.55 -12.07
N GLU A 300 0.08 18.72 -11.45
CA GLU A 300 -0.28 20.02 -12.06
C GLU A 300 -1.76 20.18 -12.46
N LEU A 301 -2.66 19.25 -12.13
CA LEU A 301 -4.09 19.51 -12.27
C LEU A 301 -4.49 20.67 -11.35
N PRO A 302 -5.30 21.64 -11.84
CA PRO A 302 -5.76 22.77 -11.03
C PRO A 302 -6.89 22.34 -10.07
N VAL A 303 -6.55 21.56 -9.06
CA VAL A 303 -7.45 20.99 -8.04
C VAL A 303 -6.84 21.10 -6.65
N GLU A 304 -7.68 21.05 -5.65
CA GLU A 304 -7.23 20.84 -4.27
C GLU A 304 -7.15 19.34 -3.97
N VAL A 305 -6.03 18.88 -3.41
CA VAL A 305 -5.78 17.48 -3.10
C VAL A 305 -5.90 17.25 -1.60
N ALA A 306 -6.88 16.44 -1.18
CA ALA A 306 -7.13 16.17 0.24
C ALA A 306 -6.02 15.32 0.89
N TYR A 307 -5.52 14.32 0.16
CA TYR A 307 -4.44 13.41 0.59
C TYR A 307 -3.30 13.44 -0.41
N LYS A 308 -2.39 14.38 -0.20
CA LYS A 308 -1.16 14.48 -1.02
C LYS A 308 -0.27 13.25 -0.80
N PRO A 309 0.55 12.84 -1.79
CA PRO A 309 1.58 11.84 -1.61
C PRO A 309 2.47 12.18 -0.41
N VAL A 310 2.77 11.19 0.41
CA VAL A 310 3.67 11.37 1.56
C VAL A 310 5.09 11.18 1.07
N VAL A 311 5.90 12.21 1.23
CA VAL A 311 7.35 12.11 1.02
C VAL A 311 7.98 11.64 2.33
N LEU A 312 8.54 10.44 2.33
CA LEU A 312 9.25 9.90 3.48
C LEU A 312 10.63 10.55 3.56
N ARG A 313 10.91 11.21 4.68
CA ARG A 313 12.22 11.79 5.00
C ARG A 313 12.82 11.09 6.20
N ASN A 314 14.13 11.24 6.35
CA ASN A 314 14.87 10.61 7.44
C ASN A 314 14.68 9.08 7.48
N VAL A 315 14.64 8.45 6.28
CA VAL A 315 14.69 7.00 6.15
C VAL A 315 16.09 6.49 6.50
N LEU A 316 16.25 5.19 6.75
CA LEU A 316 17.50 4.58 7.19
C LEU A 316 18.70 5.00 6.33
N ALA A 317 18.59 4.86 5.01
CA ALA A 317 19.66 5.21 4.08
C ALA A 317 20.01 6.70 4.11
N GLU A 318 19.02 7.58 4.27
CA GLU A 318 19.23 9.03 4.40
C GLU A 318 19.96 9.38 5.71
N VAL A 319 19.60 8.72 6.83
CA VAL A 319 20.26 8.92 8.13
C VAL A 319 21.70 8.46 8.09
N VAL A 320 21.98 7.29 7.50
CA VAL A 320 23.33 6.75 7.29
C VAL A 320 24.16 7.72 6.45
N SER A 321 23.59 8.23 5.36
CA SER A 321 24.22 9.22 4.49
C SER A 321 24.53 10.53 5.22
N LYS A 322 23.58 11.08 5.97
CA LYS A 322 23.76 12.31 6.78
C LYS A 322 24.84 12.15 7.85
N ALA A 323 25.04 10.94 8.35
CA ALA A 323 26.13 10.63 9.28
C ALA A 323 27.51 10.51 8.60
N GLY A 324 27.58 10.69 7.27
CA GLY A 324 28.82 10.60 6.49
C GLY A 324 29.34 9.17 6.30
N LEU A 325 28.51 8.14 6.58
CA LEU A 325 28.86 6.76 6.34
C LEU A 325 28.62 6.40 4.87
N LYS A 326 29.52 5.57 4.31
CA LYS A 326 29.26 4.92 3.05
C LYS A 326 28.37 3.71 3.27
N GLN A 327 27.50 3.44 2.30
CA GLN A 327 26.58 2.32 2.33
C GLN A 327 26.53 1.61 0.97
N LEU A 328 26.20 0.33 0.98
CA LEU A 328 26.04 -0.50 -0.22
C LEU A 328 24.69 -1.19 -0.18
N HIS A 329 23.92 -1.08 -1.27
CA HIS A 329 22.67 -1.80 -1.46
C HIS A 329 22.85 -2.89 -2.53
N VAL A 330 22.51 -4.13 -2.19
CA VAL A 330 22.77 -5.32 -3.01
C VAL A 330 21.50 -6.12 -3.21
N ALA A 331 21.14 -6.40 -4.45
CA ALA A 331 20.06 -7.34 -4.80
C ALA A 331 20.27 -7.88 -6.20
N GLU A 332 19.44 -8.82 -6.59
CA GLU A 332 19.31 -9.21 -7.99
C GLU A 332 18.21 -8.39 -8.71
N THR A 333 18.16 -8.51 -10.04
CA THR A 333 17.28 -7.69 -10.91
C THR A 333 15.82 -7.66 -10.45
N GLN A 334 15.28 -8.80 -9.98
CA GLN A 334 13.87 -8.91 -9.56
C GLN A 334 13.53 -8.05 -8.33
N LYS A 335 14.51 -7.83 -7.45
CA LYS A 335 14.31 -7.11 -6.18
C LYS A 335 15.13 -5.80 -6.08
N TYR A 336 15.66 -5.33 -7.21
CA TYR A 336 16.45 -4.09 -7.23
C TYR A 336 15.66 -2.87 -6.74
N ALA A 337 14.44 -2.69 -7.24
CA ALA A 337 13.60 -1.57 -6.81
C ALA A 337 13.26 -1.62 -5.30
N HIS A 338 13.14 -2.83 -4.74
CA HIS A 338 12.79 -3.00 -3.33
C HIS A 338 13.93 -2.54 -2.42
N ILE A 339 15.17 -2.97 -2.69
CA ILE A 339 16.34 -2.60 -1.87
C ILE A 339 16.86 -1.17 -2.15
N THR A 340 16.39 -0.51 -3.20
CA THR A 340 16.78 0.86 -3.56
C THR A 340 15.63 1.85 -3.38
N PHE A 341 14.68 1.88 -4.29
CA PHE A 341 13.59 2.85 -4.31
C PHE A 341 12.67 2.76 -3.07
N PHE A 342 12.14 1.54 -2.77
CA PHE A 342 11.22 1.39 -1.64
C PHE A 342 11.93 1.52 -0.29
N LEU A 343 13.10 0.88 -0.10
CA LEU A 343 13.89 1.03 1.12
C LEU A 343 14.30 2.48 1.36
N ASN A 344 14.53 3.25 0.30
CA ASN A 344 14.88 4.67 0.34
C ASN A 344 13.65 5.61 0.46
N GLY A 345 12.48 5.07 0.83
CA GLY A 345 11.29 5.91 1.05
C GLY A 345 10.71 6.51 -0.22
N THR A 346 10.78 5.78 -1.34
CA THR A 346 10.36 6.17 -2.70
C THR A 346 11.24 7.25 -3.35
N VAL A 347 12.50 7.33 -2.95
CA VAL A 347 13.51 8.20 -3.59
C VAL A 347 14.32 7.37 -4.58
N GLU A 348 14.28 7.74 -5.88
CA GLU A 348 14.99 7.01 -6.94
C GLU A 348 16.50 7.25 -6.89
N GLU A 349 16.90 8.49 -6.68
CA GLU A 349 18.30 8.88 -6.66
C GLU A 349 19.03 8.32 -5.43
N PRO A 350 20.24 7.74 -5.60
CA PRO A 350 21.05 7.29 -4.49
C PRO A 350 21.37 8.44 -3.52
N PHE A 351 21.31 8.17 -2.23
CA PHE A 351 21.79 9.15 -1.23
C PHE A 351 23.32 9.31 -1.31
N PRO A 352 23.88 10.47 -0.93
CA PRO A 352 25.32 10.67 -0.93
C PRO A 352 26.07 9.56 -0.14
N GLY A 353 27.00 8.87 -0.81
CA GLY A 353 27.74 7.75 -0.22
C GLY A 353 27.06 6.38 -0.36
N GLU A 354 25.94 6.30 -1.08
CA GLU A 354 25.25 5.06 -1.42
C GLU A 354 25.76 4.51 -2.75
N ASP A 355 26.35 3.33 -2.70
CA ASP A 355 26.70 2.51 -3.86
C ASP A 355 25.62 1.41 -4.04
N ARG A 356 25.36 1.02 -5.28
CA ARG A 356 24.36 -0.01 -5.62
C ARG A 356 25.00 -1.10 -6.46
N PHE A 357 24.69 -2.36 -6.16
CA PHE A 357 25.10 -3.51 -6.95
C PHE A 357 23.89 -4.37 -7.32
N ILE A 358 23.78 -4.71 -8.60
CA ILE A 358 22.69 -5.54 -9.12
C ILE A 358 23.30 -6.79 -9.73
N ALA A 359 23.03 -7.95 -9.14
CA ALA A 359 23.25 -9.24 -9.78
C ALA A 359 22.16 -9.48 -10.83
N VAL A 360 22.53 -10.06 -11.96
CA VAL A 360 21.55 -10.34 -13.01
C VAL A 360 20.79 -11.62 -12.67
N SER A 361 19.48 -11.53 -12.51
CA SER A 361 18.63 -12.71 -12.31
C SER A 361 18.71 -13.69 -13.48
N PRO A 362 18.63 -15.01 -13.24
CA PRO A 362 18.61 -16.00 -14.31
C PRO A 362 17.51 -15.75 -15.34
N LYS A 363 17.83 -15.91 -16.62
CA LYS A 363 16.87 -15.78 -17.71
C LYS A 363 16.19 -17.13 -17.98
N VAL A 364 15.23 -17.48 -17.13
CA VAL A 364 14.47 -18.73 -17.19
C VAL A 364 12.98 -18.44 -17.36
N SER A 365 12.20 -19.43 -17.76
CA SER A 365 10.75 -19.29 -17.87
C SER A 365 10.06 -19.36 -16.50
N SER A 366 10.65 -20.06 -15.56
CA SER A 366 10.18 -20.18 -14.18
C SER A 366 11.38 -20.34 -13.23
N PHE A 367 11.36 -19.68 -12.07
CA PHE A 367 12.50 -19.69 -11.15
C PHE A 367 12.70 -21.01 -10.40
N ASP A 368 11.76 -21.94 -10.44
CA ASP A 368 11.95 -23.29 -9.93
C ASP A 368 12.95 -24.13 -10.75
N GLU A 369 13.27 -23.71 -11.98
CA GLU A 369 14.34 -24.31 -12.79
C GLU A 369 15.73 -24.00 -12.22
N VAL A 370 15.92 -22.86 -11.53
CA VAL A 370 17.19 -22.39 -10.96
C VAL A 370 16.93 -21.77 -9.58
N PRO A 371 16.61 -22.58 -8.56
CA PRO A 371 16.19 -22.09 -7.23
C PRO A 371 17.29 -21.33 -6.47
N GLU A 372 18.56 -21.51 -6.82
CA GLU A 372 19.67 -20.71 -6.28
C GLU A 372 19.68 -19.27 -6.80
N MET A 373 19.02 -18.97 -7.91
CA MET A 373 18.94 -17.64 -8.53
C MET A 373 20.33 -16.96 -8.57
N ALA A 374 20.43 -15.69 -8.13
CA ALA A 374 21.70 -14.98 -8.08
C ALA A 374 22.33 -14.93 -6.67
N ALA A 375 21.87 -15.77 -5.72
CA ALA A 375 22.30 -15.70 -4.32
C ALA A 375 23.82 -15.78 -4.12
N LYS A 376 24.51 -16.64 -4.88
CA LYS A 376 25.99 -16.79 -4.79
C LYS A 376 26.74 -15.54 -5.27
N GLU A 377 26.25 -14.86 -6.31
CA GLU A 377 26.83 -13.61 -6.80
C GLU A 377 26.65 -12.48 -5.79
N ILE A 378 25.45 -12.38 -5.20
CA ILE A 378 25.14 -11.46 -4.11
C ILE A 378 26.07 -11.71 -2.93
N THR A 379 26.19 -12.95 -2.47
CA THR A 379 27.07 -13.36 -1.37
C THR A 379 28.51 -12.95 -1.62
N LYS A 380 29.06 -13.28 -2.79
CA LYS A 380 30.42 -12.89 -3.18
C LYS A 380 30.61 -11.38 -3.07
N LYS A 381 29.65 -10.58 -3.58
CA LYS A 381 29.73 -9.10 -3.52
C LYS A 381 29.71 -8.58 -2.09
N VAL A 382 28.88 -9.15 -1.22
CA VAL A 382 28.82 -8.79 0.19
C VAL A 382 30.14 -9.12 0.91
N LEU A 383 30.71 -10.31 0.66
CA LEU A 383 31.99 -10.72 1.24
C LEU A 383 33.14 -9.80 0.83
N GLU A 384 33.19 -9.40 -0.46
CA GLU A 384 34.14 -8.40 -0.96
C GLU A 384 33.98 -7.07 -0.24
N ALA A 385 32.73 -6.56 -0.13
CA ALA A 385 32.43 -5.31 0.51
C ALA A 385 32.78 -5.28 2.02
N VAL A 386 32.58 -6.39 2.72
CA VAL A 386 32.98 -6.57 4.13
C VAL A 386 34.50 -6.60 4.26
N GLU A 387 35.22 -7.25 3.33
CA GLU A 387 36.68 -7.30 3.34
C GLU A 387 37.32 -5.94 3.07
N GLU A 388 36.76 -5.16 2.17
CA GLU A 388 37.23 -3.81 1.84
C GLU A 388 37.10 -2.81 3.01
N GLU A 389 36.28 -3.09 4.02
CA GLU A 389 35.99 -2.22 5.17
C GLU A 389 35.58 -0.77 4.79
N LYS A 390 35.08 -0.60 3.57
CA LYS A 390 34.69 0.69 3.00
C LYS A 390 33.33 1.18 3.53
N TYR A 391 32.41 0.24 3.79
CA TYR A 391 31.02 0.55 4.10
C TYR A 391 30.73 0.42 5.59
N GLY A 392 30.02 1.40 6.14
CA GLY A 392 29.50 1.34 7.50
C GLY A 392 28.18 0.58 7.58
N PHE A 393 27.40 0.59 6.48
CA PHE A 393 26.15 -0.11 6.36
C PHE A 393 26.06 -0.85 5.02
N ILE A 394 25.49 -2.06 5.03
CA ILE A 394 25.22 -2.86 3.83
C ILE A 394 23.81 -3.40 3.94
N ALA A 395 22.97 -3.13 2.92
CA ALA A 395 21.62 -3.69 2.79
C ALA A 395 21.59 -4.73 1.68
N VAL A 396 21.08 -5.91 1.98
CA VAL A 396 21.07 -7.07 1.08
C VAL A 396 19.65 -7.63 0.99
N ASN A 397 19.20 -7.94 -0.23
CA ASN A 397 17.97 -8.70 -0.44
C ASN A 397 18.31 -10.00 -1.15
N PHE A 398 17.81 -11.13 -0.62
CA PHE A 398 17.78 -12.43 -1.28
C PHE A 398 16.37 -12.71 -1.77
N ALA A 399 16.16 -12.71 -3.07
CA ALA A 399 14.85 -12.83 -3.73
C ALA A 399 14.25 -14.24 -3.71
N ASN A 400 15.06 -15.24 -3.37
CA ASN A 400 14.79 -16.65 -3.62
C ASN A 400 13.49 -17.16 -2.98
N GLY A 401 13.25 -16.87 -1.70
CA GLY A 401 12.06 -17.35 -0.97
C GLY A 401 10.76 -16.94 -1.64
N ASP A 402 10.67 -15.69 -2.05
CA ASP A 402 9.51 -15.12 -2.73
C ASP A 402 9.38 -15.60 -4.18
N MET A 403 10.43 -15.42 -4.99
CA MET A 403 10.36 -15.68 -6.43
C MET A 403 10.17 -17.17 -6.74
N VAL A 404 10.80 -18.06 -5.96
CA VAL A 404 10.62 -19.52 -6.11
C VAL A 404 9.30 -19.94 -5.46
N GLY A 405 8.90 -19.34 -4.33
CA GLY A 405 7.63 -19.58 -3.67
C GLY A 405 6.43 -19.34 -4.60
N HIS A 406 6.45 -18.27 -5.37
CA HIS A 406 5.40 -17.96 -6.37
C HIS A 406 5.23 -19.02 -7.46
N THR A 407 6.20 -19.92 -7.66
CA THR A 407 6.04 -21.05 -8.59
C THR A 407 5.10 -22.12 -8.05
N GLY A 408 4.93 -22.21 -6.72
CA GLY A 408 4.19 -23.27 -6.03
C GLY A 408 4.95 -24.61 -6.01
N ASN A 409 6.22 -24.64 -6.40
CA ASN A 409 7.06 -25.84 -6.40
C ASN A 409 7.77 -26.01 -5.05
N LEU A 410 7.18 -26.84 -4.17
CA LEU A 410 7.70 -27.07 -2.83
C LEU A 410 9.16 -27.55 -2.81
N GLU A 411 9.52 -28.50 -3.69
CA GLU A 411 10.88 -29.05 -3.72
C GLU A 411 11.91 -27.99 -4.12
N ALA A 412 11.58 -27.15 -5.10
CA ALA A 412 12.44 -26.05 -5.52
C ALA A 412 12.55 -24.99 -4.42
N THR A 413 11.45 -24.67 -3.71
CA THR A 413 11.46 -23.72 -2.59
C THR A 413 12.29 -24.22 -1.41
N VAL A 414 12.26 -25.53 -1.11
CA VAL A 414 13.14 -26.14 -0.10
C VAL A 414 14.61 -25.99 -0.50
N LYS A 415 14.97 -26.30 -1.76
CA LYS A 415 16.35 -26.11 -2.27
C LYS A 415 16.79 -24.65 -2.21
N SER A 416 15.89 -23.74 -2.53
CA SER A 416 16.11 -22.30 -2.42
C SER A 416 16.46 -21.90 -0.99
N ALA A 417 15.69 -22.38 0.01
CA ALA A 417 15.95 -22.10 1.42
C ALA A 417 17.30 -22.65 1.90
N GLU A 418 17.66 -23.88 1.50
CA GLU A 418 18.96 -24.48 1.82
C GLU A 418 20.13 -23.67 1.23
N ASN A 419 20.00 -23.19 -0.01
CA ASN A 419 21.00 -22.35 -0.66
C ASN A 419 21.21 -21.01 0.05
N ILE A 420 20.11 -20.38 0.49
CA ILE A 420 20.17 -19.13 1.27
C ILE A 420 20.88 -19.38 2.61
N ASP A 421 20.60 -20.48 3.30
CA ASP A 421 21.24 -20.80 4.57
C ASP A 421 22.77 -20.95 4.42
N GLU A 422 23.23 -21.60 3.34
CA GLU A 422 24.66 -21.66 3.01
C GLU A 422 25.27 -20.27 2.82
N CYS A 423 24.62 -19.42 2.00
CA CYS A 423 25.05 -18.05 1.76
C CYS A 423 25.11 -17.21 3.04
N LEU A 424 24.11 -17.36 3.91
CA LEU A 424 24.09 -16.72 5.22
C LEU A 424 25.27 -17.12 6.08
N GLY A 425 25.64 -18.41 6.07
CA GLY A 425 26.80 -18.92 6.84
C GLY A 425 28.08 -18.17 6.49
N GLU A 426 28.38 -18.02 5.20
CA GLU A 426 29.57 -17.30 4.74
C GLU A 426 29.56 -15.82 5.16
N ILE A 427 28.40 -15.16 5.00
CA ILE A 427 28.28 -13.73 5.35
C ILE A 427 28.38 -13.52 6.87
N VAL A 428 27.66 -14.31 7.66
CA VAL A 428 27.66 -14.21 9.14
C VAL A 428 29.08 -14.40 9.68
N ASP A 429 29.77 -15.46 9.28
CA ASP A 429 31.09 -15.75 9.77
C ASP A 429 32.09 -14.64 9.39
N LYS A 430 32.00 -14.09 8.17
CA LYS A 430 32.84 -12.99 7.70
C LYS A 430 32.58 -11.67 8.47
N VAL A 431 31.31 -11.31 8.68
CA VAL A 431 30.93 -10.09 9.39
C VAL A 431 31.36 -10.16 10.87
N LEU A 432 31.14 -11.32 11.52
CA LEU A 432 31.59 -11.52 12.90
C LEU A 432 33.10 -11.49 13.03
N LEU A 433 33.86 -12.03 12.04
CA LEU A 433 35.31 -11.94 12.02
C LEU A 433 35.80 -10.50 12.02
N LYS A 434 35.12 -9.60 11.31
CA LYS A 434 35.40 -8.17 11.23
C LYS A 434 34.79 -7.35 12.39
N ASN A 435 34.26 -7.99 13.42
CA ASN A 435 33.56 -7.35 14.55
C ASN A 435 32.36 -6.49 14.11
N GLY A 436 31.71 -6.83 13.03
CA GLY A 436 30.45 -6.25 12.58
C GLY A 436 29.24 -6.83 13.31
N ALA A 437 28.06 -6.36 12.90
CA ALA A 437 26.77 -6.89 13.36
C ALA A 437 25.85 -7.14 12.17
N LEU A 438 24.88 -8.06 12.36
CA LEU A 438 23.86 -8.33 11.35
C LEU A 438 22.48 -8.20 11.96
N VAL A 439 21.55 -7.74 11.12
CA VAL A 439 20.11 -7.85 11.31
C VAL A 439 19.60 -8.65 10.13
N ILE A 440 19.08 -9.85 10.38
CA ILE A 440 18.53 -10.75 9.36
C ILE A 440 17.02 -10.80 9.60
N THR A 441 16.23 -10.43 8.59
CA THR A 441 14.76 -10.42 8.68
C THR A 441 14.14 -10.75 7.32
N SER A 442 12.84 -10.65 7.20
CA SER A 442 12.10 -10.72 5.94
C SER A 442 11.13 -9.54 5.84
N ASP A 443 10.58 -9.34 4.69
CA ASP A 443 9.63 -8.26 4.37
C ASP A 443 8.17 -8.73 4.37
N HIS A 444 7.92 -9.99 4.09
CA HIS A 444 6.62 -10.69 4.17
C HIS A 444 6.82 -12.21 4.15
N GLY A 445 5.76 -12.98 4.31
CA GLY A 445 5.76 -14.43 4.18
C GLY A 445 5.31 -14.89 2.79
N ASN A 446 5.80 -16.05 2.36
CA ASN A 446 5.44 -16.80 1.16
C ASN A 446 5.91 -18.25 1.27
N ALA A 447 7.23 -18.48 1.41
CA ALA A 447 7.88 -19.81 1.33
C ALA A 447 7.47 -20.78 2.46
N GLU A 448 6.90 -20.29 3.54
CA GLU A 448 6.39 -21.11 4.65
C GLU A 448 4.99 -21.66 4.41
N GLU A 449 4.30 -21.24 3.32
CA GLU A 449 2.91 -21.63 3.02
C GLU A 449 2.71 -21.92 1.52
N ILE A 450 3.46 -22.89 0.98
CA ILE A 450 3.36 -23.33 -0.44
C ILE A 450 2.10 -24.14 -0.71
N PHE A 451 1.46 -24.68 0.31
CA PHE A 451 0.16 -25.35 0.22
C PHE A 451 -0.85 -24.67 1.14
N ASN A 452 -2.00 -24.36 0.58
CA ASN A 452 -3.14 -23.91 1.36
C ASN A 452 -3.72 -25.10 2.14
N LEU A 453 -3.56 -25.08 3.46
CA LEU A 453 -3.97 -26.17 4.35
C LEU A 453 -5.49 -26.39 4.37
N GLN A 454 -6.30 -25.40 3.99
CA GLN A 454 -7.76 -25.52 3.96
C GLN A 454 -8.26 -26.19 2.68
N THR A 455 -7.63 -25.87 1.55
CA THR A 455 -8.05 -26.38 0.24
C THR A 455 -7.24 -27.60 -0.22
N GLY A 456 -6.04 -27.80 0.34
CA GLY A 456 -5.08 -28.81 -0.11
C GLY A 456 -4.43 -28.52 -1.46
N GLY A 457 -4.72 -27.34 -2.04
CA GLY A 457 -4.14 -26.89 -3.31
C GLY A 457 -2.81 -26.16 -3.12
N MET A 458 -2.06 -25.99 -4.23
CA MET A 458 -0.88 -25.13 -4.24
C MET A 458 -1.28 -23.70 -3.91
N ASP A 459 -0.51 -23.05 -3.03
CA ASP A 459 -0.60 -21.62 -2.79
C ASP A 459 0.59 -20.92 -3.48
N LYS A 460 0.33 -19.81 -4.12
CA LYS A 460 1.31 -18.99 -4.83
C LYS A 460 1.25 -17.53 -4.37
N GLU A 461 0.39 -17.27 -3.42
CA GLU A 461 0.17 -15.94 -2.87
C GLU A 461 1.11 -15.71 -1.66
N HIS A 462 1.23 -14.47 -1.25
CA HIS A 462 1.88 -14.15 0.01
C HIS A 462 1.02 -14.61 1.19
N SER A 463 1.61 -14.69 2.36
CA SER A 463 0.90 -15.05 3.59
C SER A 463 0.66 -13.85 4.50
N THR A 464 -0.17 -14.05 5.52
CA THR A 464 -0.32 -13.10 6.64
C THR A 464 0.57 -13.45 7.83
N ASN A 465 1.42 -14.46 7.69
CA ASN A 465 2.28 -14.93 8.76
C ASN A 465 3.31 -13.86 9.19
N PRO A 466 3.75 -13.87 10.45
CA PRO A 466 4.85 -13.04 10.90
C PRO A 466 6.17 -13.44 10.23
N VAL A 467 7.16 -12.57 10.31
CA VAL A 467 8.51 -12.82 9.78
C VAL A 467 9.53 -12.87 10.90
N PRO A 468 10.68 -13.56 10.72
CA PRO A 468 11.71 -13.64 11.73
C PRO A 468 12.56 -12.37 11.79
N ILE A 469 13.18 -12.12 12.95
CA ILE A 469 14.30 -11.21 13.08
C ILE A 469 15.39 -11.85 13.93
N TYR A 470 16.63 -11.88 13.42
CA TYR A 470 17.84 -12.31 14.14
C TYR A 470 18.77 -11.11 14.27
N ILE A 471 19.30 -10.87 15.49
CA ILE A 471 20.24 -9.77 15.76
C ILE A 471 21.56 -10.37 16.22
N VAL A 472 22.56 -10.31 15.35
CA VAL A 472 23.78 -11.07 15.48
C VAL A 472 24.99 -10.16 15.65
N SER A 473 25.69 -10.31 16.76
CA SER A 473 27.02 -9.72 16.99
C SER A 473 27.75 -10.49 18.10
N LYS A 474 29.06 -10.36 18.20
CA LYS A 474 29.82 -11.06 19.25
C LYS A 474 29.31 -10.75 20.67
N ASP A 475 28.91 -9.51 20.92
CA ASP A 475 28.46 -9.06 22.25
C ASP A 475 27.05 -9.55 22.59
N LEU A 476 26.26 -9.97 21.61
CA LEU A 476 24.87 -10.43 21.78
C LEU A 476 24.78 -11.96 21.86
N MET A 477 25.89 -12.68 21.72
CA MET A 477 25.91 -14.13 21.82
C MET A 477 25.47 -14.59 23.20
N GLY A 478 24.52 -15.52 23.27
CA GLY A 478 23.93 -16.03 24.50
C GLY A 478 22.90 -15.12 25.17
N GLN A 479 22.51 -14.04 24.52
CA GLN A 479 21.44 -13.16 25.02
C GLN A 479 20.09 -13.59 24.44
N ALA A 480 19.05 -13.54 25.26
CA ALA A 480 17.67 -13.78 24.84
C ALA A 480 17.16 -12.65 23.95
N GLY A 481 16.26 -12.96 23.02
CA GLY A 481 15.55 -11.99 22.20
C GLY A 481 14.47 -11.23 22.97
N PRO A 482 13.93 -10.14 22.42
CA PRO A 482 12.89 -9.33 23.07
C PRO A 482 11.58 -10.09 23.29
N GLY A 483 11.34 -11.20 22.59
CA GLY A 483 10.20 -12.11 22.77
C GLY A 483 10.43 -13.28 23.73
N GLY A 484 11.62 -13.33 24.34
CA GLY A 484 12.06 -14.50 25.12
C GLY A 484 12.81 -15.52 24.24
N ASP A 485 13.13 -16.68 24.81
CA ASP A 485 13.79 -17.75 24.09
C ASP A 485 12.76 -18.54 23.26
N ALA A 486 13.10 -18.84 22.02
CA ALA A 486 12.31 -19.74 21.19
C ALA A 486 12.49 -21.19 21.70
N PRO A 487 11.43 -21.86 22.16
CA PRO A 487 11.55 -23.24 22.62
C PRO A 487 12.16 -24.13 21.52
N GLU A 488 13.27 -24.79 21.82
CA GLU A 488 14.01 -25.63 20.86
C GLU A 488 14.42 -24.91 19.55
N GLY A 489 14.36 -23.55 19.50
CA GLY A 489 14.60 -22.74 18.32
C GLY A 489 13.40 -22.60 17.38
N ASP A 490 12.23 -23.06 17.78
CA ASP A 490 11.00 -22.95 16.98
C ASP A 490 10.35 -21.56 17.12
N LEU A 491 10.56 -20.70 16.14
CA LEU A 491 10.03 -19.34 16.12
C LEU A 491 8.50 -19.29 15.98
N SER A 492 7.86 -20.35 15.48
CA SER A 492 6.39 -20.39 15.33
C SER A 492 5.65 -20.41 16.66
N LEU A 493 6.36 -20.68 17.76
CA LEU A 493 5.83 -20.61 19.12
C LEU A 493 5.92 -19.22 19.74
N LEU A 494 6.57 -18.27 19.09
CA LEU A 494 6.69 -16.89 19.55
C LEU A 494 5.56 -16.03 18.99
N SER A 495 4.92 -15.25 19.84
CA SER A 495 4.05 -14.16 19.36
C SER A 495 4.90 -13.00 18.84
N PRO A 496 4.47 -12.32 17.77
CA PRO A 496 5.18 -11.15 17.28
C PRO A 496 5.31 -10.07 18.37
N VAL A 497 6.54 -9.58 18.55
CA VAL A 497 6.86 -8.56 19.58
C VAL A 497 7.07 -7.18 19.00
N GLY A 498 7.06 -7.06 17.68
CA GLY A 498 7.28 -5.81 16.96
C GLY A 498 6.73 -5.89 15.54
N MET A 499 7.11 -4.94 14.73
CA MET A 499 6.69 -4.80 13.34
C MET A 499 7.89 -4.44 12.45
N LEU A 500 7.74 -4.50 11.13
CA LEU A 500 8.83 -4.18 10.18
C LEU A 500 9.42 -2.77 10.39
N ALA A 501 8.63 -1.84 10.90
CA ALA A 501 9.10 -0.49 11.26
C ALA A 501 10.16 -0.47 12.37
N ASP A 502 10.34 -1.54 13.13
CA ASP A 502 11.33 -1.63 14.22
C ASP A 502 12.75 -1.95 13.70
N VAL A 503 12.87 -2.36 12.43
CA VAL A 503 14.15 -2.78 11.84
C VAL A 503 15.12 -1.61 11.70
N ALA A 504 14.71 -0.48 11.11
CA ALA A 504 15.59 0.69 10.97
C ALA A 504 16.09 1.24 12.32
N PRO A 505 15.25 1.45 13.34
CA PRO A 505 15.70 1.83 14.68
C PRO A 505 16.72 0.85 15.28
N THR A 506 16.54 -0.45 15.05
CA THR A 506 17.49 -1.49 15.49
C THR A 506 18.84 -1.37 14.79
N VAL A 507 18.84 -1.20 13.45
CA VAL A 507 20.06 -0.97 12.67
C VAL A 507 20.77 0.32 13.12
N LEU A 508 20.03 1.42 13.29
CA LEU A 508 20.61 2.68 13.78
C LEU A 508 21.23 2.55 15.17
N ARG A 509 20.59 1.81 16.06
CA ARG A 509 21.13 1.52 17.41
C ARG A 509 22.45 0.76 17.33
N LEU A 510 22.57 -0.24 16.45
CA LEU A 510 23.80 -0.99 16.24
C LEU A 510 24.91 -0.12 15.63
N LEU A 511 24.57 0.79 14.72
CA LEU A 511 25.50 1.77 14.14
C LEU A 511 25.92 2.86 15.14
N GLY A 512 25.22 3.02 16.27
CA GLY A 512 25.42 4.10 17.23
C GLY A 512 24.94 5.46 16.70
N LEU A 513 23.95 5.45 15.80
CA LEU A 513 23.34 6.66 15.24
C LEU A 513 22.04 7.02 15.99
N PRO A 514 21.69 8.31 16.06
CA PRO A 514 20.44 8.73 16.66
C PRO A 514 19.25 8.34 15.78
N GLN A 515 18.16 7.93 16.42
CA GLN A 515 16.88 7.69 15.75
C GLN A 515 16.19 9.04 15.49
N PRO A 516 15.78 9.35 14.26
CA PRO A 516 14.98 10.54 13.95
C PRO A 516 13.60 10.50 14.63
N GLU A 517 13.03 11.68 14.92
CA GLU A 517 11.69 11.81 15.52
C GLU A 517 10.57 11.22 14.64
N GLU A 518 10.75 11.23 13.33
CA GLU A 518 9.80 10.66 12.39
C GLU A 518 9.75 9.13 12.43
N MET A 519 10.79 8.46 12.94
CA MET A 519 10.78 7.01 13.12
C MET A 519 10.08 6.69 14.44
N ASN A 520 8.89 6.11 14.36
CA ASN A 520 8.10 5.70 15.53
C ASN A 520 8.25 4.21 15.88
N GLY A 521 9.00 3.43 15.09
CA GLY A 521 9.46 2.10 15.45
C GLY A 521 10.41 2.16 16.65
N ARG A 522 10.62 1.03 17.30
CA ARG A 522 11.52 0.91 18.47
C ARG A 522 12.69 -0.02 18.18
N SER A 523 13.84 0.27 18.75
CA SER A 523 14.97 -0.68 18.71
C SER A 523 14.63 -1.95 19.49
N LEU A 524 15.00 -3.08 18.93
CA LEU A 524 14.82 -4.41 19.52
C LEU A 524 16.07 -4.89 20.30
N VAL A 525 17.10 -4.01 20.47
CA VAL A 525 18.31 -4.22 21.28
C VAL A 525 18.65 -3.01 22.10
#